data_3bb72e6867cfad4d1d3f10920b2c28b5
#
_entry.id   3bb72e6867cfad4d1d3f10920b2c28b5
#
_cell.length_a   1.000
_cell.length_b   1.000
_cell.length_c   1.000
_cell.angle_alpha   90.00
_cell.angle_beta   90.00
_cell.angle_gamma   90.00
#
_symmetry.space_group_name_H-M   'P 1'
#
loop_
_entity.id
_entity.type
_entity.pdbx_description
1 polymer ?
#
loop_
_entity_poly.entity_id
_entity_poly.type
_entity_poly.pdbx_seq_one_letter_code
_entity_poly.pdbx_strand_id
1 'polypeptide(L)'
;MRKALAACLAVCLMAFGCGYAMTEPSAMETKSSSAVLMEQGTGNILFENNADEQMSAAGCAKVMTMLLVFEAIDDGRLTLDEQITVSQTAASMGGTQAFLEANASYKAEDLLKGLCVASANDAAIAFAEKLFGSEEVMVQKMNERAQALGCTNTTFVDAVGLKDETVTTARDLALMAKALCEYRNVFPYTSVYQDSLTHGTGRVTELVNANRMVRFYGNCDGLATGSSAKARYGVAATAKKGDMRLIAVALGRTDSSGRFDDAKTMLDYGFANYTSKVVVRKGETLKKEMKIEGGSPHTIDVVAGEEVRLVMNKGEEKTLEKELVLQEGLQAPIQKGQQIGEVIIKQNGAELCRTPAVSAGDITQLNLMECVRRIAKWWIH
;
A
#
# COMPACT_ATOMS: atom_id res chain seq x y z
N MET A 1 50.20 -18.80 9.06
CA MET A 1 49.01 -19.66 9.20
C MET A 1 48.18 -19.17 10.38
N ARG A 2 47.13 -18.47 10.16
CA ARG A 2 45.94 -18.31 11.06
C ARG A 2 44.78 -17.77 10.22
N LYS A 3 43.84 -18.61 10.00
CA LYS A 3 42.60 -18.34 9.25
C LYS A 3 41.68 -17.46 10.13
N ALA A 4 41.35 -16.27 9.66
CA ALA A 4 40.32 -15.45 10.24
C ALA A 4 38.97 -15.88 9.62
N LEU A 5 38.09 -16.44 10.41
CA LEU A 5 36.71 -16.77 10.08
C LEU A 5 35.90 -15.45 10.06
N ALA A 6 35.41 -15.05 8.90
CA ALA A 6 34.40 -14.00 8.81
C ALA A 6 33.03 -14.65 9.05
N ALA A 7 32.45 -14.38 10.21
CA ALA A 7 31.05 -14.73 10.50
C ALA A 7 30.12 -13.69 9.88
N CYS A 8 29.50 -14.02 8.75
CA CYS A 8 28.36 -13.27 8.23
C CYS A 8 27.15 -13.49 9.14
N LEU A 9 26.80 -12.49 9.92
CA LEU A 9 25.54 -12.46 10.67
C LEU A 9 24.43 -12.10 9.68
N ALA A 10 23.72 -13.11 9.19
CA ALA A 10 22.47 -12.90 8.46
C ALA A 10 21.41 -12.47 9.47
N VAL A 11 21.09 -11.18 9.48
CA VAL A 11 19.92 -10.65 10.20
C VAL A 11 18.68 -11.07 9.42
N CYS A 12 18.04 -12.15 9.88
CA CYS A 12 16.67 -12.48 9.46
C CYS A 12 15.75 -11.38 9.99
N LEU A 13 15.28 -10.50 9.10
CA LEU A 13 14.11 -9.65 9.34
C LEU A 13 12.88 -10.57 9.42
N MET A 14 12.57 -11.04 10.62
CA MET A 14 11.23 -11.56 10.89
C MET A 14 10.29 -10.37 11.03
N ALA A 15 9.54 -10.09 9.97
CA ALA A 15 8.34 -9.27 10.08
C ALA A 15 7.34 -10.06 10.95
N PHE A 16 7.31 -9.76 12.25
CA PHE A 16 6.27 -10.24 13.13
C PHE A 16 4.96 -9.55 12.75
N GLY A 17 4.20 -10.18 11.87
CA GLY A 17 2.79 -9.85 11.70
C GLY A 17 2.07 -10.13 13.01
N CYS A 18 1.68 -9.07 13.71
CA CYS A 18 0.86 -9.14 14.92
C CYS A 18 -0.55 -9.60 14.51
N GLY A 19 -0.78 -10.91 14.44
CA GLY A 19 -2.11 -11.48 14.25
C GLY A 19 -2.88 -11.46 15.56
N TYR A 20 -3.84 -10.53 15.66
CA TYR A 20 -4.80 -10.51 16.77
C TYR A 20 -6.01 -11.36 16.44
N ALA A 21 -6.40 -12.26 17.37
CA ALA A 21 -7.73 -12.83 17.38
C ALA A 21 -8.71 -11.72 17.78
N MET A 22 -9.39 -11.14 16.79
CA MET A 22 -10.47 -10.18 17.02
C MET A 22 -11.71 -10.97 17.48
N THR A 23 -12.39 -10.51 18.53
CA THR A 23 -13.72 -11.01 18.91
C THR A 23 -14.67 -10.87 17.73
N GLU A 24 -15.32 -11.96 17.33
CA GLU A 24 -16.18 -12.01 16.14
C GLU A 24 -17.30 -10.95 16.23
N PRO A 25 -17.32 -9.98 15.31
CA PRO A 25 -18.46 -9.11 15.14
C PRO A 25 -19.61 -9.88 14.48
N SER A 26 -20.85 -9.41 14.64
CA SER A 26 -22.04 -10.00 14.03
C SER A 26 -21.82 -10.37 12.56
N ALA A 27 -22.18 -11.57 12.18
CA ALA A 27 -21.94 -12.16 10.87
C ALA A 27 -22.36 -11.20 9.74
N MET A 28 -21.38 -10.61 9.06
CA MET A 28 -21.61 -9.91 7.81
C MET A 28 -21.66 -10.96 6.69
N GLU A 29 -22.65 -10.86 5.82
CA GLU A 29 -22.80 -11.75 4.67
C GLU A 29 -22.64 -10.94 3.37
N THR A 30 -21.99 -11.55 2.38
CA THR A 30 -21.94 -11.06 1.00
C THR A 30 -22.50 -12.12 0.07
N LYS A 31 -23.03 -11.70 -1.08
CA LYS A 31 -23.49 -12.61 -2.13
C LYS A 31 -22.42 -12.83 -3.22
N SER A 32 -21.27 -12.21 -3.10
CA SER A 32 -20.11 -12.47 -3.95
C SER A 32 -19.54 -13.85 -3.68
N SER A 33 -19.05 -14.53 -4.72
CA SER A 33 -18.43 -15.85 -4.59
C SER A 33 -17.18 -15.78 -3.72
N SER A 34 -16.40 -14.72 -3.87
CA SER A 34 -15.21 -14.46 -3.08
C SER A 34 -15.17 -12.98 -2.69
N ALA A 35 -14.84 -12.68 -1.41
CA ALA A 35 -14.83 -11.29 -0.92
C ALA A 35 -13.80 -11.10 0.19
N VAL A 36 -13.23 -9.88 0.26
CA VAL A 36 -12.30 -9.46 1.31
C VAL A 36 -12.56 -7.99 1.65
N LEU A 37 -12.55 -7.68 2.95
CA LEU A 37 -12.41 -6.33 3.47
C LEU A 37 -11.09 -6.22 4.23
N MET A 38 -10.21 -5.31 3.78
CA MET A 38 -8.88 -5.08 4.35
C MET A 38 -8.73 -3.64 4.81
N GLU A 39 -8.06 -3.42 5.94
CA GLU A 39 -7.57 -2.09 6.29
C GLU A 39 -6.20 -1.85 5.63
N GLN A 40 -6.09 -0.76 4.88
CA GLN A 40 -4.96 -0.52 3.98
C GLN A 40 -3.63 -0.31 4.73
N GLY A 41 -3.63 0.44 5.84
CA GLY A 41 -2.39 0.82 6.53
C GLY A 41 -1.67 -0.36 7.19
N THR A 42 -2.43 -1.30 7.76
CA THR A 42 -1.89 -2.49 8.45
C THR A 42 -1.91 -3.73 7.57
N GLY A 43 -2.82 -3.81 6.60
CA GLY A 43 -3.11 -5.02 5.84
C GLY A 43 -4.00 -6.01 6.60
N ASN A 44 -4.56 -5.63 7.76
CA ASN A 44 -5.44 -6.51 8.52
C ASN A 44 -6.73 -6.77 7.76
N ILE A 45 -7.11 -8.05 7.67
CA ILE A 45 -8.37 -8.48 7.09
C ILE A 45 -9.45 -8.39 8.16
N LEU A 46 -10.50 -7.61 7.86
CA LEU A 46 -11.63 -7.35 8.76
C LEU A 46 -12.83 -8.23 8.45
N PHE A 47 -12.89 -8.74 7.23
CA PHE A 47 -13.86 -9.72 6.78
C PHE A 47 -13.32 -10.47 5.57
N GLU A 48 -13.66 -11.75 5.49
CA GLU A 48 -13.35 -12.58 4.33
C GLU A 48 -14.42 -13.64 4.11
N ASN A 49 -14.64 -13.95 2.85
CA ASN A 49 -15.47 -15.06 2.39
C ASN A 49 -14.81 -15.70 1.18
N ASN A 50 -14.44 -16.97 1.25
CA ASN A 50 -13.72 -17.69 0.19
C ASN A 50 -12.56 -16.87 -0.41
N ALA A 51 -11.78 -16.19 0.46
CA ALA A 51 -10.81 -15.16 0.08
C ALA A 51 -9.73 -15.67 -0.89
N ASP A 52 -9.42 -16.96 -0.85
CA ASP A 52 -8.38 -17.62 -1.62
C ASP A 52 -8.91 -18.43 -2.82
N GLU A 53 -10.23 -18.32 -3.11
CA GLU A 53 -10.82 -18.91 -4.31
C GLU A 53 -10.28 -18.23 -5.56
N GLN A 54 -9.63 -18.99 -6.44
CA GLN A 54 -9.05 -18.48 -7.67
C GLN A 54 -10.13 -18.25 -8.73
N MET A 55 -10.20 -17.05 -9.25
CA MET A 55 -11.19 -16.61 -10.24
C MET A 55 -10.51 -15.84 -11.37
N SER A 56 -11.16 -15.78 -12.55
CA SER A 56 -10.72 -14.86 -13.61
C SER A 56 -10.76 -13.42 -13.08
N ALA A 57 -9.66 -12.68 -13.27
CA ALA A 57 -9.52 -11.31 -12.78
C ALA A 57 -10.33 -10.31 -13.60
N ALA A 58 -10.56 -10.60 -14.88
CA ALA A 58 -11.12 -9.66 -15.85
C ALA A 58 -10.47 -8.27 -15.71
N GLY A 59 -11.20 -7.18 -15.89
CA GLY A 59 -10.68 -5.81 -15.78
C GLY A 59 -10.07 -5.42 -14.42
N CYS A 60 -10.31 -6.22 -13.35
CA CYS A 60 -9.63 -6.02 -12.06
C CYS A 60 -8.12 -6.25 -12.13
N ALA A 61 -7.62 -6.97 -13.14
CA ALA A 61 -6.17 -7.13 -13.42
C ALA A 61 -5.46 -5.77 -13.54
N LYS A 62 -6.19 -4.72 -14.00
CA LYS A 62 -5.63 -3.38 -14.15
C LYS A 62 -5.22 -2.71 -12.84
N VAL A 63 -5.57 -3.27 -11.67
CA VAL A 63 -4.98 -2.83 -10.39
C VAL A 63 -3.46 -3.02 -10.41
N MET A 64 -2.96 -4.15 -10.95
CA MET A 64 -1.53 -4.39 -11.11
C MET A 64 -0.92 -3.51 -12.21
N THR A 65 -1.64 -3.32 -13.31
CA THR A 65 -1.21 -2.42 -14.38
C THR A 65 -1.03 -0.99 -13.87
N MET A 66 -2.02 -0.47 -13.14
CA MET A 66 -1.90 0.84 -12.48
C MET A 66 -0.73 0.88 -11.49
N LEU A 67 -0.57 -0.16 -10.67
CA LEU A 67 0.54 -0.24 -9.71
C LEU A 67 1.90 -0.06 -10.40
N LEU A 68 2.18 -0.80 -11.45
CA LEU A 68 3.46 -0.70 -12.17
C LEU A 68 3.66 0.67 -12.86
N VAL A 69 2.58 1.29 -13.34
CA VAL A 69 2.64 2.64 -13.93
C VAL A 69 2.93 3.68 -12.84
N PHE A 70 2.26 3.61 -11.67
CA PHE A 70 2.50 4.56 -10.58
C PHE A 70 3.86 4.34 -9.90
N GLU A 71 4.38 3.11 -9.86
CA GLU A 71 5.77 2.83 -9.47
C GLU A 71 6.75 3.52 -10.43
N ALA A 72 6.50 3.46 -11.75
CA ALA A 72 7.34 4.12 -12.74
C ALA A 72 7.32 5.66 -12.65
N ILE A 73 6.20 6.23 -12.22
CA ILE A 73 6.10 7.67 -11.96
C ILE A 73 6.86 8.05 -10.69
N ASP A 74 6.73 7.26 -9.61
CA ASP A 74 7.37 7.53 -8.33
C ASP A 74 8.90 7.43 -8.40
N ASP A 75 9.41 6.48 -9.16
CA ASP A 75 10.86 6.27 -9.37
C ASP A 75 11.45 7.12 -10.52
N GLY A 76 10.63 7.96 -11.16
CA GLY A 76 11.05 8.93 -12.19
C GLY A 76 11.30 8.34 -13.59
N ARG A 77 10.94 7.06 -13.84
CA ARG A 77 11.01 6.45 -15.18
C ARG A 77 9.93 6.98 -16.13
N LEU A 78 8.89 7.61 -15.60
CA LEU A 78 7.80 8.22 -16.35
C LEU A 78 7.43 9.57 -15.73
N THR A 79 7.30 10.61 -16.57
CA THR A 79 6.78 11.91 -16.17
C THR A 79 5.39 12.15 -16.78
N LEU A 80 4.55 12.93 -16.09
CA LEU A 80 3.15 13.15 -16.51
C LEU A 80 3.02 13.91 -17.84
N ASP A 81 3.98 14.76 -18.16
CA ASP A 81 4.03 15.56 -19.40
C ASP A 81 4.74 14.85 -20.56
N GLU A 82 5.31 13.66 -20.30
CA GLU A 82 5.98 12.87 -21.33
C GLU A 82 5.01 12.44 -22.43
N GLN A 83 5.47 12.54 -23.69
CA GLN A 83 4.70 12.14 -24.87
C GLN A 83 4.88 10.65 -25.12
N ILE A 84 3.77 9.93 -25.21
CA ILE A 84 3.72 8.50 -25.52
C ILE A 84 3.05 8.34 -26.87
N THR A 85 3.77 7.75 -27.83
CA THR A 85 3.21 7.42 -29.14
C THR A 85 2.45 6.10 -29.04
N VAL A 86 1.20 6.12 -29.45
CA VAL A 86 0.31 4.95 -29.42
C VAL A 86 0.57 4.08 -30.65
N SER A 87 0.89 2.82 -30.44
CA SER A 87 1.10 1.87 -31.53
C SER A 87 -0.24 1.46 -32.18
N GLN A 88 -0.14 0.82 -33.36
CA GLN A 88 -1.30 0.18 -33.99
C GLN A 88 -1.88 -0.91 -33.10
N THR A 89 -1.04 -1.66 -32.39
CA THR A 89 -1.46 -2.71 -31.44
C THR A 89 -2.28 -2.11 -30.29
N ALA A 90 -1.78 -1.09 -29.62
CA ALA A 90 -2.50 -0.42 -28.54
C ALA A 90 -3.84 0.17 -29.04
N ALA A 91 -3.84 0.89 -30.15
CA ALA A 91 -5.04 1.50 -30.71
C ALA A 91 -6.12 0.49 -31.16
N SER A 92 -5.73 -0.75 -31.47
CA SER A 92 -6.64 -1.81 -31.92
C SER A 92 -7.15 -2.71 -30.80
N MET A 93 -6.81 -2.41 -29.54
CA MET A 93 -7.26 -3.21 -28.40
C MET A 93 -8.78 -3.28 -28.30
N GLY A 94 -9.28 -4.47 -28.00
CA GLY A 94 -10.71 -4.67 -27.76
C GLY A 94 -11.14 -4.30 -26.33
N GLY A 95 -12.43 -4.43 -26.07
CA GLY A 95 -13.04 -4.15 -24.76
C GLY A 95 -13.21 -2.65 -24.50
N THR A 96 -12.97 -2.19 -23.26
CA THR A 96 -13.08 -0.78 -22.89
C THR A 96 -11.90 0.01 -23.42
N GLN A 97 -12.16 1.16 -24.06
CA GLN A 97 -11.15 1.95 -24.75
C GLN A 97 -11.33 3.45 -24.47
N ALA A 98 -10.25 4.19 -24.53
CA ALA A 98 -10.24 5.64 -24.69
C ALA A 98 -10.29 6.05 -26.17
N PHE A 99 -10.28 5.06 -27.09
CA PHE A 99 -10.28 5.23 -28.55
C PHE A 99 -9.07 6.04 -29.05
N LEU A 100 -7.89 5.67 -28.54
CA LEU A 100 -6.63 6.30 -28.93
C LEU A 100 -6.34 6.11 -30.43
N GLU A 101 -5.76 7.13 -31.05
CA GLU A 101 -5.43 7.12 -32.47
C GLU A 101 -4.05 6.52 -32.69
N ALA A 102 -3.94 5.56 -33.60
CA ALA A 102 -2.66 4.94 -33.94
C ALA A 102 -1.66 5.97 -34.48
N ASN A 103 -0.40 5.85 -34.06
CA ASN A 103 0.71 6.76 -34.37
C ASN A 103 0.52 8.22 -33.87
N ALA A 104 -0.56 8.50 -33.13
CA ALA A 104 -0.69 9.77 -32.42
C ALA A 104 0.06 9.73 -31.08
N SER A 105 0.50 10.89 -30.62
CA SER A 105 1.16 11.04 -29.31
C SER A 105 0.23 11.72 -28.32
N TYR A 106 0.19 11.19 -27.12
CA TYR A 106 -0.59 11.70 -25.99
C TYR A 106 0.33 11.92 -24.79
N LYS A 107 0.00 12.87 -23.94
CA LYS A 107 0.68 13.00 -22.66
C LYS A 107 0.42 11.78 -21.79
N ALA A 108 1.39 11.36 -20.99
CA ALA A 108 1.20 10.28 -20.03
C ALA A 108 0.01 10.55 -19.09
N GLU A 109 -0.20 11.81 -18.67
CA GLU A 109 -1.36 12.22 -17.87
C GLU A 109 -2.70 11.92 -18.54
N ASP A 110 -2.82 12.14 -19.85
CA ASP A 110 -4.05 11.87 -20.60
C ASP A 110 -4.30 10.36 -20.72
N LEU A 111 -3.25 9.57 -20.92
CA LEU A 111 -3.35 8.11 -20.89
C LEU A 111 -3.72 7.59 -19.49
N LEU A 112 -3.23 8.22 -18.40
CA LEU A 112 -3.64 7.89 -17.03
C LEU A 112 -5.12 8.14 -16.80
N LYS A 113 -5.69 9.22 -17.33
CA LYS A 113 -7.15 9.44 -17.30
C LYS A 113 -7.87 8.31 -18.02
N GLY A 114 -7.41 7.91 -19.21
CA GLY A 114 -7.96 6.76 -19.93
C GLY A 114 -7.93 5.48 -19.09
N LEU A 115 -6.77 5.15 -18.53
CA LEU A 115 -6.57 3.94 -17.73
C LEU A 115 -7.38 3.94 -16.43
N CYS A 116 -7.29 5.03 -15.64
CA CYS A 116 -7.83 5.06 -14.27
C CYS A 116 -9.34 5.40 -14.24
N VAL A 117 -9.82 6.27 -15.13
CA VAL A 117 -11.23 6.67 -15.19
C VAL A 117 -12.02 5.65 -16.03
N ALA A 118 -11.65 5.50 -17.30
CA ALA A 118 -12.41 4.64 -18.21
C ALA A 118 -11.98 3.16 -18.17
N SER A 119 -10.93 2.80 -17.43
CA SER A 119 -10.37 1.44 -17.46
C SER A 119 -9.96 1.01 -18.89
N ALA A 120 -9.40 1.94 -19.66
CA ALA A 120 -9.12 1.81 -21.08
C ALA A 120 -7.96 0.83 -21.36
N ASN A 121 -8.23 -0.17 -22.21
CA ASN A 121 -7.24 -1.21 -22.57
C ASN A 121 -6.15 -0.66 -23.48
N ASP A 122 -6.51 0.21 -24.43
CA ASP A 122 -5.57 0.88 -25.34
C ASP A 122 -4.54 1.74 -24.58
N ALA A 123 -4.98 2.47 -23.56
CA ALA A 123 -4.09 3.23 -22.68
C ALA A 123 -3.17 2.30 -21.86
N ALA A 124 -3.70 1.17 -21.35
CA ALA A 124 -2.91 0.21 -20.60
C ALA A 124 -1.78 -0.40 -21.47
N ILE A 125 -2.08 -0.76 -22.71
CA ILE A 125 -1.08 -1.32 -23.64
C ILE A 125 -0.08 -0.24 -24.08
N ALA A 126 -0.50 1.01 -24.29
CA ALA A 126 0.42 2.09 -24.58
C ALA A 126 1.45 2.29 -23.43
N PHE A 127 1.03 2.19 -22.16
CA PHE A 127 1.96 2.18 -21.03
C PHE A 127 2.86 0.93 -21.00
N ALA A 128 2.31 -0.25 -21.33
CA ALA A 128 3.10 -1.47 -21.39
C ALA A 128 4.25 -1.35 -22.40
N GLU A 129 3.95 -0.90 -23.62
CA GLU A 129 4.92 -0.68 -24.67
C GLU A 129 5.94 0.40 -24.28
N LYS A 130 5.50 1.50 -23.70
CA LYS A 130 6.37 2.60 -23.29
C LYS A 130 7.34 2.22 -22.19
N LEU A 131 6.86 1.55 -21.13
CA LEU A 131 7.64 1.28 -19.93
C LEU A 131 8.45 -0.01 -20.00
N PHE A 132 7.97 -1.00 -20.78
CA PHE A 132 8.52 -2.35 -20.80
C PHE A 132 8.87 -2.84 -22.20
N GLY A 133 8.55 -2.07 -23.24
CA GLY A 133 8.81 -2.40 -24.64
C GLY A 133 7.74 -3.29 -25.29
N SER A 134 6.99 -4.08 -24.50
CA SER A 134 5.86 -4.88 -24.98
C SER A 134 4.92 -5.29 -23.84
N GLU A 135 3.70 -5.76 -24.19
CA GLU A 135 2.76 -6.33 -23.23
C GLU A 135 3.35 -7.58 -22.56
N GLU A 136 4.04 -8.45 -23.31
CA GLU A 136 4.60 -9.69 -22.76
C GLU A 136 5.61 -9.43 -21.65
N VAL A 137 6.48 -8.42 -21.82
CA VAL A 137 7.46 -8.05 -20.78
C VAL A 137 6.75 -7.43 -19.59
N MET A 138 5.72 -6.60 -19.82
CA MET A 138 4.90 -6.08 -18.72
C MET A 138 4.23 -7.21 -17.93
N VAL A 139 3.67 -8.21 -18.60
CA VAL A 139 3.04 -9.39 -17.95
C VAL A 139 4.04 -10.15 -17.07
N GLN A 140 5.28 -10.30 -17.53
CA GLN A 140 6.34 -10.87 -16.70
C GLN A 140 6.55 -10.04 -15.43
N LYS A 141 6.62 -8.71 -15.56
CA LYS A 141 6.76 -7.80 -14.42
C LYS A 141 5.56 -7.81 -13.49
N MET A 142 4.34 -7.93 -14.02
CA MET A 142 3.13 -8.10 -13.21
C MET A 142 3.21 -9.37 -12.36
N ASN A 143 3.66 -10.51 -12.92
CA ASN A 143 3.82 -11.76 -12.19
C ASN A 143 4.95 -11.67 -11.15
N GLU A 144 6.10 -11.09 -11.50
CA GLU A 144 7.21 -10.84 -10.55
C GLU A 144 6.72 -9.97 -9.38
N ARG A 145 5.97 -8.91 -9.68
CA ARG A 145 5.46 -8.00 -8.64
C ARG A 145 4.39 -8.65 -7.77
N ALA A 146 3.51 -9.46 -8.35
CA ALA A 146 2.53 -10.24 -7.61
C ALA A 146 3.21 -11.17 -6.59
N GLN A 147 4.24 -11.91 -7.01
CA GLN A 147 5.03 -12.74 -6.10
C GLN A 147 5.70 -11.94 -4.99
N ALA A 148 6.29 -10.77 -5.31
CA ALA A 148 6.91 -9.89 -4.32
C ALA A 148 5.92 -9.34 -3.29
N LEU A 149 4.63 -9.21 -3.65
CA LEU A 149 3.55 -8.82 -2.76
C LEU A 149 2.95 -9.98 -1.95
N GLY A 150 3.40 -11.22 -2.21
CA GLY A 150 2.85 -12.42 -1.59
C GLY A 150 1.55 -12.93 -2.23
N CYS A 151 1.23 -12.46 -3.44
CA CYS A 151 0.06 -12.90 -4.20
C CYS A 151 0.35 -14.27 -4.85
N THR A 152 0.22 -15.34 -4.08
CA THR A 152 0.63 -16.70 -4.49
C THR A 152 -0.37 -17.41 -5.39
N ASN A 153 -1.60 -16.91 -5.45
CA ASN A 153 -2.71 -17.48 -6.23
C ASN A 153 -3.10 -16.62 -7.44
N THR A 154 -2.22 -15.71 -7.86
CA THR A 154 -2.43 -14.80 -8.99
C THR A 154 -1.49 -15.15 -10.13
N THR A 155 -2.03 -15.20 -11.35
CA THR A 155 -1.26 -15.35 -12.59
C THR A 155 -1.81 -14.43 -13.66
N PHE A 156 -0.95 -13.61 -14.24
CA PHE A 156 -1.27 -12.75 -15.37
C PHE A 156 -0.77 -13.36 -16.67
N VAL A 157 -1.61 -13.41 -17.70
CA VAL A 157 -1.28 -13.80 -19.07
C VAL A 157 -1.54 -12.67 -20.07
N ASP A 158 -2.15 -11.58 -19.59
CA ASP A 158 -2.32 -10.31 -20.28
C ASP A 158 -2.34 -9.14 -19.28
N ALA A 159 -2.14 -7.93 -19.77
CA ALA A 159 -2.02 -6.75 -18.92
C ALA A 159 -3.38 -6.12 -18.55
N VAL A 160 -4.48 -6.53 -19.16
CA VAL A 160 -5.78 -5.85 -19.10
C VAL A 160 -6.93 -6.73 -18.59
N GLY A 161 -6.70 -8.04 -18.49
CA GLY A 161 -7.69 -9.02 -18.06
C GLY A 161 -8.73 -9.36 -19.11
N LEU A 162 -8.38 -9.35 -20.40
CA LEU A 162 -9.23 -9.83 -21.48
C LEU A 162 -9.21 -11.36 -21.61
N LYS A 163 -8.11 -11.99 -21.21
CA LYS A 163 -7.95 -13.44 -21.22
C LYS A 163 -8.43 -14.01 -19.88
N ASP A 164 -9.32 -15.00 -19.95
CA ASP A 164 -9.89 -15.65 -18.75
C ASP A 164 -8.86 -16.45 -17.94
N GLU A 165 -7.67 -16.72 -18.49
CA GLU A 165 -6.52 -17.34 -17.85
C GLU A 165 -5.74 -16.35 -16.94
N THR A 166 -5.97 -15.06 -17.08
CA THR A 166 -5.55 -14.08 -16.06
C THR A 166 -6.43 -14.26 -14.82
N VAL A 167 -5.87 -14.88 -13.79
CA VAL A 167 -6.59 -15.29 -12.58
C VAL A 167 -6.01 -14.65 -11.33
N THR A 168 -6.87 -14.45 -10.33
CA THR A 168 -6.50 -13.89 -9.03
C THR A 168 -7.47 -14.40 -7.95
N THR A 169 -7.23 -14.02 -6.69
CA THR A 169 -8.14 -14.23 -5.57
C THR A 169 -8.56 -12.89 -4.96
N ALA A 170 -9.60 -12.86 -4.14
CA ALA A 170 -9.99 -11.63 -3.46
C ALA A 170 -8.89 -11.13 -2.51
N ARG A 171 -8.17 -12.04 -1.85
CA ARG A 171 -7.02 -11.71 -0.99
C ARG A 171 -5.88 -11.10 -1.78
N ASP A 172 -5.45 -11.73 -2.86
CA ASP A 172 -4.34 -11.26 -3.68
C ASP A 172 -4.66 -9.90 -4.32
N LEU A 173 -5.90 -9.73 -4.80
CA LEU A 173 -6.35 -8.45 -5.35
C LEU A 173 -6.38 -7.35 -4.28
N ALA A 174 -6.74 -7.67 -3.03
CA ALA A 174 -6.66 -6.72 -1.93
C ALA A 174 -5.22 -6.33 -1.58
N LEU A 175 -4.26 -7.27 -1.65
CA LEU A 175 -2.83 -6.99 -1.47
C LEU A 175 -2.30 -6.07 -2.58
N MET A 176 -2.65 -6.34 -3.83
CA MET A 176 -2.28 -5.46 -4.95
C MET A 176 -2.91 -4.07 -4.82
N ALA A 177 -4.18 -3.99 -4.43
CA ALA A 177 -4.87 -2.73 -4.16
C ALA A 177 -4.25 -1.97 -2.98
N LYS A 178 -3.82 -2.68 -1.93
CA LYS A 178 -3.08 -2.10 -0.79
C LYS A 178 -1.80 -1.42 -1.26
N ALA A 179 -1.00 -2.12 -2.07
CA ALA A 179 0.24 -1.58 -2.62
C ALA A 179 -0.01 -0.35 -3.51
N LEU A 180 -1.02 -0.41 -4.40
CA LEU A 180 -1.40 0.72 -5.23
C LEU A 180 -1.82 1.95 -4.41
N CYS A 181 -2.54 1.75 -3.30
CA CYS A 181 -2.98 2.83 -2.41
C CYS A 181 -1.83 3.53 -1.65
N GLU A 182 -0.62 3.00 -1.65
CA GLU A 182 0.57 3.67 -1.11
C GLU A 182 0.98 4.86 -1.99
N TYR A 183 0.71 4.79 -3.30
CA TYR A 183 0.93 5.86 -4.26
C TYR A 183 -0.24 6.84 -4.27
N ARG A 184 -0.21 7.84 -3.37
CA ARG A 184 -1.33 8.77 -3.17
C ARG A 184 -1.72 9.57 -4.41
N ASN A 185 -0.82 9.72 -5.36
CA ASN A 185 -1.04 10.36 -6.66
C ASN A 185 -1.95 9.57 -7.60
N VAL A 186 -2.37 8.34 -7.25
CA VAL A 186 -3.39 7.59 -7.99
C VAL A 186 -4.79 8.17 -7.80
N PHE A 187 -5.12 8.65 -6.59
CA PHE A 187 -6.48 9.06 -6.24
C PHE A 187 -7.02 10.26 -7.04
N PRO A 188 -6.23 11.27 -7.44
CA PRO A 188 -6.70 12.31 -8.35
C PRO A 188 -7.29 11.79 -9.66
N TYR A 189 -6.91 10.58 -10.10
CA TYR A 189 -7.46 9.94 -11.30
C TYR A 189 -8.57 8.94 -10.97
N THR A 190 -8.36 8.02 -10.02
CA THR A 190 -9.34 6.96 -9.72
C THR A 190 -10.60 7.46 -9.05
N SER A 191 -10.57 8.62 -8.38
CA SER A 191 -11.74 9.27 -7.76
C SER A 191 -12.62 10.05 -8.74
N VAL A 192 -12.17 10.23 -9.98
CA VAL A 192 -12.93 10.96 -10.99
C VAL A 192 -14.03 10.07 -11.57
N TYR A 193 -15.26 10.57 -11.54
CA TYR A 193 -16.39 9.83 -12.14
C TYR A 193 -16.49 10.03 -13.66
N GLN A 194 -16.25 11.26 -14.13
CA GLN A 194 -16.34 11.62 -15.55
C GLN A 194 -15.28 12.63 -15.91
N ASP A 195 -14.57 12.38 -17.01
CA ASP A 195 -13.57 13.27 -17.60
C ASP A 195 -13.68 13.18 -19.14
N SER A 196 -12.81 13.84 -19.85
CA SER A 196 -12.74 13.79 -21.30
C SER A 196 -11.30 13.75 -21.79
N LEU A 197 -11.10 13.08 -22.92
CA LEU A 197 -9.83 13.02 -23.64
C LEU A 197 -10.00 13.73 -25.01
N THR A 198 -9.17 14.74 -25.26
CA THR A 198 -9.13 15.41 -26.57
C THR A 198 -8.03 14.79 -27.42
N HIS A 199 -8.38 14.32 -28.61
CA HIS A 199 -7.47 13.74 -29.58
C HIS A 199 -6.82 14.81 -30.47
N GLY A 200 -5.69 14.46 -31.12
CA GLY A 200 -5.00 15.38 -32.03
C GLY A 200 -5.83 15.84 -33.22
N THR A 201 -6.84 15.06 -33.61
CA THR A 201 -7.82 15.41 -34.67
C THR A 201 -8.90 16.40 -34.20
N GLY A 202 -8.91 16.76 -32.90
CA GLY A 202 -9.96 17.59 -32.29
C GLY A 202 -11.19 16.80 -31.83
N ARG A 203 -11.23 15.49 -32.06
CA ARG A 203 -12.26 14.61 -31.51
C ARG A 203 -12.15 14.56 -29.99
N VAL A 204 -13.28 14.51 -29.28
CA VAL A 204 -13.34 14.37 -27.83
C VAL A 204 -13.99 13.04 -27.47
N THR A 205 -13.34 12.26 -26.62
CA THR A 205 -13.89 11.03 -26.03
C THR A 205 -14.26 11.30 -24.58
N GLU A 206 -15.52 11.03 -24.20
CA GLU A 206 -15.92 11.07 -22.80
C GLU A 206 -15.42 9.79 -22.06
N LEU A 207 -14.81 10.01 -20.92
CA LEU A 207 -14.30 8.96 -20.03
C LEU A 207 -15.24 8.86 -18.83
N VAL A 208 -15.82 7.67 -18.61
CA VAL A 208 -16.75 7.44 -17.49
C VAL A 208 -16.25 6.29 -16.64
N ASN A 209 -16.18 6.53 -15.34
CA ASN A 209 -15.67 5.53 -14.40
C ASN A 209 -16.65 4.36 -14.26
N ALA A 210 -16.17 3.16 -14.58
CA ALA A 210 -16.93 1.92 -14.44
C ALA A 210 -17.22 1.59 -12.96
N ASN A 211 -16.41 2.09 -12.04
CA ASN A 211 -16.68 2.00 -10.60
C ASN A 211 -17.67 3.10 -10.18
N ARG A 212 -18.96 2.78 -10.26
CA ARG A 212 -20.04 3.71 -9.89
C ARG A 212 -19.98 4.18 -8.43
N MET A 213 -19.29 3.46 -7.54
CA MET A 213 -19.15 3.86 -6.14
C MET A 213 -18.44 5.20 -5.99
N VAL A 214 -17.56 5.56 -6.92
CA VAL A 214 -16.90 6.88 -6.95
C VAL A 214 -17.92 8.04 -6.96
N ARG A 215 -19.07 7.84 -7.59
CA ARG A 215 -20.15 8.84 -7.62
C ARG A 215 -21.14 8.67 -6.46
N PHE A 216 -21.49 7.42 -6.12
CA PHE A 216 -22.65 7.13 -5.27
C PHE A 216 -22.28 6.74 -3.84
N TYR A 217 -20.98 6.59 -3.51
CA TYR A 217 -20.47 6.34 -2.17
C TYR A 217 -19.44 7.41 -1.80
N GLY A 218 -19.84 8.40 -1.01
CA GLY A 218 -19.15 9.67 -0.82
C GLY A 218 -17.70 9.61 -0.27
N ASN A 219 -17.24 8.45 0.15
CA ASN A 219 -15.86 8.24 0.62
C ASN A 219 -15.04 7.36 -0.34
N CYS A 220 -15.63 6.87 -1.43
CA CYS A 220 -14.97 6.00 -2.41
C CYS A 220 -14.10 6.84 -3.37
N ASP A 221 -12.85 6.42 -3.55
CA ASP A 221 -11.87 7.09 -4.40
C ASP A 221 -11.14 6.13 -5.37
N GLY A 222 -11.71 4.96 -5.64
CA GLY A 222 -11.18 3.99 -6.61
C GLY A 222 -11.67 2.56 -6.33
N LEU A 223 -11.10 1.51 -6.94
CA LEU A 223 -9.99 1.50 -7.89
C LEU A 223 -10.46 0.99 -9.28
N ALA A 224 -10.81 -0.31 -9.36
CA ALA A 224 -11.07 -0.98 -10.62
C ALA A 224 -12.30 -1.89 -10.55
N THR A 225 -12.88 -2.16 -11.72
CA THR A 225 -13.95 -3.16 -11.90
C THR A 225 -13.57 -4.12 -13.01
N GLY A 226 -14.11 -5.32 -12.95
CA GLY A 226 -13.94 -6.32 -13.99
C GLY A 226 -15.25 -7.05 -14.27
N SER A 227 -15.43 -7.48 -15.53
CA SER A 227 -16.50 -8.41 -15.89
C SER A 227 -16.14 -9.19 -17.13
N SER A 228 -16.43 -10.50 -17.13
CA SER A 228 -16.42 -11.38 -18.29
C SER A 228 -17.48 -12.46 -18.08
N ALA A 229 -17.74 -13.26 -19.08
CA ALA A 229 -18.66 -14.39 -18.94
C ALA A 229 -18.20 -15.36 -17.84
N LYS A 230 -16.90 -15.59 -17.68
CA LYS A 230 -16.29 -16.47 -16.68
C LYS A 230 -16.12 -15.79 -15.33
N ALA A 231 -15.57 -14.58 -15.30
CA ALA A 231 -15.37 -13.81 -14.06
C ALA A 231 -16.68 -13.34 -13.44
N ARG A 232 -17.76 -13.25 -14.22
CA ARG A 232 -18.97 -12.53 -13.82
C ARG A 232 -18.64 -11.07 -13.52
N TYR A 233 -19.11 -10.51 -12.40
CA TYR A 233 -18.87 -9.12 -12.03
C TYR A 233 -18.01 -9.03 -10.77
N GLY A 234 -16.94 -8.23 -10.84
CA GLY A 234 -16.03 -7.98 -9.73
C GLY A 234 -15.74 -6.50 -9.56
N VAL A 235 -15.32 -6.12 -8.35
CA VAL A 235 -14.85 -4.80 -7.99
C VAL A 235 -13.76 -4.88 -6.94
N ALA A 236 -12.74 -4.07 -7.09
CA ALA A 236 -11.81 -3.67 -6.05
C ALA A 236 -12.07 -2.19 -5.76
N ALA A 237 -12.73 -1.91 -4.64
CA ALA A 237 -13.06 -0.55 -4.22
C ALA A 237 -12.21 -0.13 -3.03
N THR A 238 -11.87 1.16 -2.95
CA THR A 238 -11.26 1.75 -1.78
C THR A 238 -12.03 2.97 -1.34
N ALA A 239 -12.08 3.16 -0.02
CA ALA A 239 -12.71 4.33 0.58
C ALA A 239 -11.92 4.79 1.80
N LYS A 240 -11.91 6.11 2.04
CA LYS A 240 -11.18 6.72 3.16
C LYS A 240 -12.10 7.56 4.02
N LYS A 241 -12.08 7.33 5.34
CA LYS A 241 -12.80 8.14 6.33
C LYS A 241 -11.85 8.49 7.49
N GLY A 242 -11.50 9.76 7.62
CA GLY A 242 -10.46 10.19 8.55
C GLY A 242 -9.11 9.57 8.21
N ASP A 243 -8.46 8.94 9.18
CA ASP A 243 -7.16 8.26 9.01
C ASP A 243 -7.28 6.81 8.55
N MET A 244 -8.50 6.25 8.51
CA MET A 244 -8.76 4.87 8.13
C MET A 244 -9.09 4.78 6.64
N ARG A 245 -8.37 3.94 5.91
CA ARG A 245 -8.67 3.54 4.54
C ARG A 245 -9.00 2.07 4.51
N LEU A 246 -10.11 1.73 3.86
CA LEU A 246 -10.55 0.37 3.64
C LEU A 246 -10.47 0.01 2.16
N ILE A 247 -10.19 -1.26 1.91
CA ILE A 247 -10.20 -1.89 0.59
C ILE A 247 -11.24 -3.01 0.64
N ALA A 248 -12.25 -2.92 -0.19
CA ALA A 248 -13.30 -3.93 -0.35
C ALA A 248 -13.17 -4.58 -1.72
N VAL A 249 -12.91 -5.88 -1.73
CA VAL A 249 -12.87 -6.70 -2.94
C VAL A 249 -14.07 -7.62 -2.94
N ALA A 250 -14.84 -7.62 -4.03
CA ALA A 250 -15.99 -8.48 -4.25
C ALA A 250 -15.91 -9.07 -5.65
N LEU A 251 -15.82 -10.40 -5.76
CA LEU A 251 -15.66 -11.13 -7.02
C LEU A 251 -16.78 -12.15 -7.24
N GLY A 252 -17.11 -12.40 -8.51
CA GLY A 252 -18.01 -13.47 -8.90
C GLY A 252 -19.50 -13.18 -8.71
N ARG A 253 -19.90 -11.90 -8.59
CA ARG A 253 -21.35 -11.54 -8.56
C ARG A 253 -22.04 -11.85 -9.88
N THR A 254 -23.26 -12.33 -9.78
CA THR A 254 -24.07 -12.68 -10.96
C THR A 254 -24.73 -11.45 -11.62
N ASP A 255 -24.87 -10.36 -10.87
CA ASP A 255 -25.43 -9.09 -11.36
C ASP A 255 -24.44 -7.93 -11.23
N SER A 256 -24.50 -6.97 -12.13
CA SER A 256 -23.53 -5.89 -12.23
C SER A 256 -23.63 -4.86 -11.11
N SER A 257 -24.79 -4.67 -10.50
CA SER A 257 -24.99 -3.75 -9.37
C SER A 257 -24.58 -4.37 -8.05
N GLY A 258 -24.85 -5.65 -7.86
CA GLY A 258 -24.61 -6.35 -6.60
C GLY A 258 -23.16 -6.35 -6.14
N ARG A 259 -22.16 -6.30 -7.05
CA ARG A 259 -20.77 -6.12 -6.66
C ARG A 259 -20.54 -4.82 -5.88
N PHE A 260 -21.25 -3.76 -6.24
CA PHE A 260 -21.16 -2.47 -5.54
C PHE A 260 -21.92 -2.51 -4.21
N ASP A 261 -23.07 -3.21 -4.17
CA ASP A 261 -23.85 -3.39 -2.94
C ASP A 261 -23.03 -4.17 -1.90
N ASP A 262 -22.36 -5.25 -2.31
CA ASP A 262 -21.49 -6.03 -1.43
C ASP A 262 -20.29 -5.19 -0.96
N ALA A 263 -19.60 -4.48 -1.86
CA ALA A 263 -18.49 -3.61 -1.51
C ALA A 263 -18.92 -2.49 -0.55
N LYS A 264 -20.08 -1.87 -0.79
CA LYS A 264 -20.65 -0.87 0.11
C LYS A 264 -20.94 -1.45 1.48
N THR A 265 -21.58 -2.62 1.54
CA THR A 265 -21.90 -3.31 2.82
C THR A 265 -20.62 -3.58 3.61
N MET A 266 -19.55 -4.07 2.97
CA MET A 266 -18.27 -4.30 3.59
C MET A 266 -17.64 -3.00 4.12
N LEU A 267 -17.63 -1.93 3.31
CA LEU A 267 -17.08 -0.63 3.72
C LEU A 267 -17.85 -0.02 4.88
N ASP A 268 -19.20 -0.04 4.82
CA ASP A 268 -20.06 0.46 5.89
C ASP A 268 -19.83 -0.32 7.19
N TYR A 269 -19.74 -1.66 7.11
CA TYR A 269 -19.40 -2.51 8.24
C TYR A 269 -18.03 -2.16 8.84
N GLY A 270 -17.00 -2.04 8.02
CA GLY A 270 -15.67 -1.69 8.48
C GLY A 270 -15.62 -0.32 9.16
N PHE A 271 -16.21 0.70 8.54
CA PHE A 271 -16.27 2.04 9.13
C PHE A 271 -17.21 2.15 10.32
N ALA A 272 -18.20 1.27 10.49
CA ALA A 272 -19.07 1.25 11.65
C ALA A 272 -18.38 0.65 12.89
N ASN A 273 -17.65 -0.44 12.71
CA ASN A 273 -17.15 -1.27 13.80
C ASN A 273 -15.69 -1.00 14.17
N TYR A 274 -14.85 -0.57 13.22
CA TYR A 274 -13.40 -0.45 13.42
C TYR A 274 -12.91 0.99 13.37
N THR A 275 -11.74 1.18 13.95
CA THR A 275 -10.94 2.41 13.85
C THR A 275 -9.48 2.02 13.58
N SER A 276 -8.78 2.83 12.81
CA SER A 276 -7.34 2.71 12.58
C SER A 276 -6.64 3.94 13.18
N LYS A 277 -5.64 3.71 14.02
CA LYS A 277 -4.94 4.79 14.72
C LYS A 277 -3.43 4.58 14.67
N VAL A 278 -2.70 5.65 14.33
CA VAL A 278 -1.25 5.70 14.55
C VAL A 278 -1.02 5.88 16.04
N VAL A 279 -0.51 4.85 16.69
CA VAL A 279 -0.22 4.83 18.14
C VAL A 279 1.15 5.43 18.40
N VAL A 280 2.13 5.14 17.56
CA VAL A 280 3.49 5.68 17.64
C VAL A 280 3.88 6.16 16.24
N ARG A 281 4.38 7.38 16.11
CA ARG A 281 4.91 7.89 14.84
C ARG A 281 6.40 7.65 14.75
N LYS A 282 6.89 7.27 13.56
CA LYS A 282 8.34 7.22 13.31
C LYS A 282 8.98 8.57 13.63
N GLY A 283 10.05 8.55 14.43
CA GLY A 283 10.74 9.75 14.89
C GLY A 283 10.06 10.47 16.05
N GLU A 284 8.93 9.97 16.58
CA GLU A 284 8.29 10.51 17.81
C GLU A 284 9.26 10.43 18.97
N THR A 285 9.49 11.54 19.69
CA THR A 285 10.37 11.56 20.87
C THR A 285 9.70 10.80 22.03
N LEU A 286 10.34 9.72 22.43
CA LEU A 286 9.87 8.83 23.51
C LEU A 286 10.45 9.24 24.88
N LYS A 287 11.71 9.65 24.87
CA LYS A 287 12.41 10.13 26.06
C LYS A 287 13.44 11.20 25.67
N LYS A 288 13.44 12.32 26.36
CA LYS A 288 14.41 13.38 26.15
C LYS A 288 15.62 13.20 27.06
N GLU A 289 16.77 13.66 26.62
CA GLU A 289 18.00 13.82 27.38
C GLU A 289 18.40 12.57 28.19
N MET A 290 18.27 11.38 27.58
CA MET A 290 18.73 10.15 28.20
C MET A 290 20.26 10.20 28.38
N LYS A 291 20.76 9.97 29.58
CA LYS A 291 22.21 9.97 29.90
C LYS A 291 22.88 8.73 29.33
N ILE A 292 24.03 8.94 28.70
CA ILE A 292 24.90 7.87 28.18
C ILE A 292 26.25 7.95 28.84
N GLU A 293 26.66 6.89 29.47
CA GLU A 293 27.98 6.81 30.14
C GLU A 293 29.13 6.88 29.13
N GLY A 294 30.17 7.66 29.47
CA GLY A 294 31.34 7.81 28.63
C GLY A 294 31.08 8.54 27.29
N GLY A 295 29.92 9.21 27.15
CA GLY A 295 29.52 9.85 25.91
C GLY A 295 29.81 11.34 25.79
N SER A 296 30.01 11.80 24.55
CA SER A 296 30.02 13.20 24.14
C SER A 296 29.16 13.37 22.87
N PRO A 297 28.01 14.10 22.96
CA PRO A 297 27.38 14.66 24.15
C PRO A 297 27.01 13.58 25.18
N HIS A 298 26.75 13.95 26.44
CA HIS A 298 26.44 13.00 27.50
C HIS A 298 24.94 12.62 27.57
N THR A 299 24.11 13.26 26.79
CA THR A 299 22.67 12.98 26.69
C THR A 299 22.25 12.85 25.24
N ILE A 300 21.19 12.08 25.01
CA ILE A 300 20.59 11.89 23.70
C ILE A 300 19.08 11.71 23.84
N ASP A 301 18.36 12.15 22.83
CA ASP A 301 16.93 11.84 22.74
C ASP A 301 16.71 10.43 22.18
N VAL A 302 15.74 9.74 22.74
CA VAL A 302 15.27 8.44 22.26
C VAL A 302 14.03 8.67 21.44
N VAL A 303 14.03 8.16 20.21
CA VAL A 303 12.88 8.30 19.28
C VAL A 303 12.40 6.94 18.80
N ALA A 304 11.15 6.88 18.36
CA ALA A 304 10.62 5.68 17.75
C ALA A 304 11.26 5.42 16.38
N GLY A 305 11.76 4.21 16.16
CA GLY A 305 12.40 3.80 14.90
C GLY A 305 11.41 3.60 13.76
N GLU A 306 10.18 3.18 14.08
CA GLU A 306 9.13 2.87 13.10
C GLU A 306 7.77 3.41 13.54
N GLU A 307 6.85 3.56 12.58
CA GLU A 307 5.45 3.87 12.86
C GLU A 307 4.72 2.61 13.33
N VAL A 308 3.90 2.73 14.36
CA VAL A 308 2.97 1.69 14.77
C VAL A 308 1.55 2.17 14.53
N ARG A 309 0.86 1.47 13.65
CA ARG A 309 -0.57 1.65 13.36
C ARG A 309 -1.32 0.41 13.85
N LEU A 310 -2.42 0.62 14.55
CA LEU A 310 -3.28 -0.45 15.01
C LEU A 310 -4.70 -0.26 14.47
N VAL A 311 -5.30 -1.38 14.10
CA VAL A 311 -6.74 -1.49 13.85
C VAL A 311 -7.38 -2.18 15.04
N MET A 312 -8.47 -1.64 15.53
CA MET A 312 -9.16 -2.14 16.70
C MET A 312 -10.65 -1.85 16.61
N ASN A 313 -11.46 -2.50 17.44
CA ASN A 313 -12.87 -2.16 17.55
C ASN A 313 -13.01 -0.75 18.12
N LYS A 314 -14.03 -0.02 17.69
CA LYS A 314 -14.31 1.31 18.22
C LYS A 314 -14.57 1.28 19.71
N GLY A 315 -13.94 2.20 20.43
CA GLY A 315 -14.02 2.31 21.89
C GLY A 315 -12.86 1.63 22.62
N GLU A 316 -12.13 0.72 21.97
CA GLU A 316 -10.96 0.06 22.56
C GLU A 316 -9.70 0.95 22.60
N GLU A 317 -9.70 2.07 21.89
CA GLU A 317 -8.54 2.99 21.80
C GLU A 317 -8.15 3.58 23.18
N LYS A 318 -9.09 3.61 24.12
CA LYS A 318 -8.89 4.17 25.46
C LYS A 318 -8.09 3.26 26.39
N THR A 319 -7.94 1.99 26.02
CA THR A 319 -7.25 0.97 26.82
C THR A 319 -5.81 0.75 26.39
N LEU A 320 -5.31 1.54 25.42
CA LEU A 320 -3.94 1.45 24.92
C LEU A 320 -2.95 2.11 25.87
N GLU A 321 -1.90 1.39 26.20
CA GLU A 321 -0.77 1.83 27.01
C GLU A 321 0.53 1.71 26.21
N LYS A 322 1.45 2.66 26.43
CA LYS A 322 2.80 2.63 25.85
C LYS A 322 3.81 2.46 26.98
N GLU A 323 4.65 1.47 26.88
CA GLU A 323 5.76 1.21 27.79
C GLU A 323 7.09 1.31 27.03
N LEU A 324 8.00 2.17 27.51
CA LEU A 324 9.34 2.28 26.96
C LEU A 324 10.30 1.43 27.79
N VAL A 325 10.88 0.40 27.18
CA VAL A 325 11.91 -0.46 27.78
C VAL A 325 13.24 -0.15 27.13
N LEU A 326 14.19 0.36 27.91
CA LEU A 326 15.52 0.70 27.44
C LEU A 326 16.50 -0.43 27.75
N GLN A 327 17.51 -0.58 26.91
CA GLN A 327 18.61 -1.50 27.17
C GLN A 327 19.42 -1.02 28.40
N GLU A 328 19.81 -1.95 29.25
CA GLU A 328 20.68 -1.66 30.39
C GLU A 328 22.15 -1.53 29.94
N GLY A 329 22.93 -0.70 30.66
CA GLY A 329 24.35 -0.58 30.43
C GLY A 329 24.78 0.08 29.13
N LEU A 330 23.92 0.94 28.53
CA LEU A 330 24.24 1.68 27.31
C LEU A 330 25.47 2.58 27.52
N GLN A 331 26.51 2.37 26.71
CA GLN A 331 27.76 3.12 26.71
C GLN A 331 28.07 3.68 25.32
N ALA A 332 28.83 4.78 25.30
CA ALA A 332 29.35 5.34 24.06
C ALA A 332 30.43 4.41 23.43
N PRO A 333 30.57 4.36 22.09
CA PRO A 333 29.84 5.18 21.13
C PRO A 333 28.46 4.61 20.77
N ILE A 334 27.50 5.51 20.44
CA ILE A 334 26.16 5.15 19.91
C ILE A 334 25.98 5.90 18.60
N GLN A 335 25.48 5.22 17.56
CA GLN A 335 25.19 5.82 16.26
C GLN A 335 23.73 6.26 16.15
N LYS A 336 23.48 7.31 15.38
CA LYS A 336 22.11 7.71 15.03
C LYS A 336 21.35 6.56 14.38
N GLY A 337 20.14 6.30 14.85
CA GLY A 337 19.32 5.19 14.39
C GLY A 337 19.65 3.83 15.03
N GLN A 338 20.70 3.74 15.86
CA GLN A 338 21.00 2.53 16.61
C GLN A 338 19.87 2.22 17.60
N GLN A 339 19.38 0.99 17.60
CA GLN A 339 18.39 0.54 18.57
C GLN A 339 18.99 0.52 19.98
N ILE A 340 18.32 1.20 20.92
CA ILE A 340 18.72 1.37 22.31
C ILE A 340 17.61 0.96 23.27
N GLY A 341 16.52 0.44 22.75
CA GLY A 341 15.36 -0.03 23.50
C GLY A 341 14.22 -0.44 22.60
N GLU A 342 13.04 -0.60 23.21
CA GLU A 342 11.79 -0.93 22.52
C GLU A 342 10.63 -0.16 23.16
N VAL A 343 9.63 0.17 22.34
CA VAL A 343 8.31 0.61 22.81
C VAL A 343 7.37 -0.57 22.70
N ILE A 344 6.79 -0.96 23.81
CA ILE A 344 5.79 -2.02 23.89
C ILE A 344 4.42 -1.37 23.96
N ILE A 345 3.55 -1.73 23.04
CA ILE A 345 2.15 -1.31 23.05
C ILE A 345 1.33 -2.40 23.71
N LYS A 346 0.60 -2.04 24.73
CA LYS A 346 -0.26 -2.95 25.50
C LYS A 346 -1.72 -2.52 25.41
N GLN A 347 -2.62 -3.49 25.56
CA GLN A 347 -4.05 -3.27 25.72
C GLN A 347 -4.54 -4.13 26.87
N ASN A 348 -5.19 -3.54 27.84
CA ASN A 348 -5.66 -4.23 29.06
C ASN A 348 -4.55 -5.09 29.72
N GLY A 349 -3.30 -4.60 29.71
CA GLY A 349 -2.13 -5.30 30.25
C GLY A 349 -1.51 -6.37 29.35
N ALA A 350 -2.17 -6.76 28.25
CA ALA A 350 -1.62 -7.71 27.27
C ALA A 350 -0.80 -6.95 26.21
N GLU A 351 0.40 -7.48 25.90
CA GLU A 351 1.24 -6.95 24.83
C GLU A 351 0.56 -7.18 23.47
N LEU A 352 0.44 -6.10 22.70
CA LEU A 352 -0.07 -6.13 21.35
C LEU A 352 1.05 -6.19 20.30
N CYS A 353 2.02 -5.30 20.41
CA CYS A 353 3.19 -5.25 19.51
C CYS A 353 4.28 -4.43 20.16
N ARG A 354 5.45 -4.45 19.54
CA ARG A 354 6.60 -3.63 19.91
C ARG A 354 7.24 -2.99 18.68
N THR A 355 7.90 -1.87 18.90
CA THR A 355 8.67 -1.16 17.88
C THR A 355 10.02 -0.73 18.45
N PRO A 356 11.09 -0.69 17.64
CA PRO A 356 12.38 -0.26 18.12
C PRO A 356 12.37 1.19 18.61
N ALA A 357 12.97 1.43 19.77
CA ALA A 357 13.35 2.75 20.25
C ALA A 357 14.82 2.99 19.87
N VAL A 358 15.08 4.04 19.11
CA VAL A 358 16.39 4.31 18.52
C VAL A 358 16.98 5.63 18.98
N SER A 359 18.30 5.76 18.84
CA SER A 359 19.02 7.00 19.09
C SER A 359 18.68 8.07 18.06
N ALA A 360 18.35 9.29 18.50
CA ALA A 360 18.06 10.42 17.62
C ALA A 360 19.31 11.05 16.97
N GLY A 361 20.50 10.77 17.50
CA GLY A 361 21.77 11.33 17.02
C GLY A 361 22.96 10.43 17.35
N ASP A 362 24.16 10.94 17.07
CA ASP A 362 25.42 10.26 17.36
C ASP A 362 25.94 10.66 18.74
N ILE A 363 26.49 9.70 19.47
CA ILE A 363 27.28 9.92 20.67
C ILE A 363 28.67 9.29 20.45
N THR A 364 29.71 10.11 20.49
CA THR A 364 31.09 9.64 20.42
C THR A 364 31.60 9.31 21.80
N GLN A 365 32.65 8.50 21.87
CA GLN A 365 33.33 8.22 23.14
C GLN A 365 34.00 9.50 23.65
N LEU A 366 33.87 9.75 24.95
CA LEU A 366 34.45 10.91 25.61
C LEU A 366 35.99 10.84 25.51
N ASN A 367 36.61 11.85 24.92
CA ASN A 367 38.07 11.92 24.84
C ASN A 367 38.68 12.63 26.08
N LEU A 368 40.00 12.44 26.30
CA LEU A 368 40.72 12.99 27.46
C LEU A 368 40.58 14.52 27.55
N MET A 369 40.61 15.24 26.44
CA MET A 369 40.54 16.71 26.40
C MET A 369 39.15 17.20 26.87
N GLU A 370 38.08 16.49 26.50
CA GLU A 370 36.73 16.81 26.99
C GLU A 370 36.53 16.45 28.45
N CYS A 371 37.16 15.38 28.94
CA CYS A 371 37.20 15.08 30.38
C CYS A 371 37.83 16.25 31.16
N VAL A 372 38.98 16.72 30.71
CA VAL A 372 39.68 17.88 31.33
C VAL A 372 38.81 19.14 31.29
N ARG A 373 38.15 19.44 30.14
CA ARG A 373 37.23 20.59 30.03
C ARG A 373 36.04 20.49 30.99
N ARG A 374 35.48 19.32 31.16
CA ARG A 374 34.33 19.11 32.07
C ARG A 374 34.75 19.28 33.53
N ILE A 375 35.90 18.76 33.93
CA ILE A 375 36.45 18.93 35.26
C ILE A 375 36.75 20.42 35.52
N ALA A 376 37.37 21.10 34.56
CA ALA A 376 37.68 22.53 34.69
C ALA A 376 36.40 23.39 34.82
N LYS A 377 35.32 23.09 34.07
CA LYS A 377 34.03 23.77 34.23
C LYS A 377 33.39 23.52 35.61
N TRP A 378 33.54 22.34 36.16
CA TRP A 378 32.98 22.01 37.46
C TRP A 378 33.75 22.71 38.61
N TRP A 379 35.05 23.04 38.40
CA TRP A 379 35.87 23.77 39.38
C TRP A 379 35.62 25.28 39.36
N ILE A 380 35.06 25.84 38.32
CA ILE A 380 34.85 27.29 38.14
C ILE A 380 33.42 27.70 38.59
N HIS A 381 32.54 26.75 38.90
CA HIS A 381 31.21 26.95 39.46
C HIS A 381 31.15 26.36 40.88
#